data_1c05cff79291aacd4ad9d5888d5b3089
#
_entry.id   1c05cff79291aacd4ad9d5888d5b3089
#
_cell.length_a   1.000
_cell.length_b   1.000
_cell.length_c   1.000
_cell.angle_alpha   90.00
_cell.angle_beta   90.00
_cell.angle_gamma   90.00
#
_symmetry.space_group_name_H-M   'P 1'
#
loop_
_entity.id
_entity.type
_entity.pdbx_description
1 polymer ?
#
loop_
_entity_poly.entity_id
_entity_poly.type
_entity_poly.pdbx_seq_one_letter_code
_entity_poly.pdbx_strand_id
1 'polypeptide(L)'
;CRTAAQAVEFCRTAPRMNGLNVIAADPTEAYVIEMTSDEIYVEKDEGRGVLFRTNHVVSDQLSHFNPPEENYPSTHKRYDRIAQMVEERYGSLRFQDLYRIMSDHTNEPNCICRHPHEGVPATTVSTTLCVVEDREVWTTLQNPCLALPHVQIGEPSAQ
;
A
#
# COMPACT_ATOMS: atom_id res chain seq x y z
N CYS A 1 -5.71 -16.77 -5.68
CA CYS A 1 -4.44 -16.67 -6.39
C CYS A 1 -3.35 -17.29 -5.54
N ARG A 2 -2.39 -17.96 -6.17
CA ARG A 2 -1.22 -18.56 -5.50
C ARG A 2 0.06 -17.79 -5.79
N THR A 3 0.07 -16.99 -6.87
CA THR A 3 1.20 -16.16 -7.28
C THR A 3 0.75 -14.73 -7.53
N ALA A 4 1.68 -13.78 -7.51
CA ALA A 4 1.44 -12.39 -7.81
C ALA A 4 0.92 -12.20 -9.25
N ALA A 5 1.49 -12.95 -10.22
CA ALA A 5 1.02 -12.94 -11.61
C ALA A 5 -0.44 -13.40 -11.75
N GLN A 6 -0.88 -14.41 -10.99
CA GLN A 6 -2.30 -14.82 -10.97
C GLN A 6 -3.20 -13.73 -10.39
N ALA A 7 -2.74 -12.96 -9.41
CA ALA A 7 -3.48 -11.82 -8.89
C ALA A 7 -3.64 -10.73 -9.95
N VAL A 8 -2.60 -10.44 -10.73
CA VAL A 8 -2.68 -9.52 -11.89
C VAL A 8 -3.75 -9.97 -12.87
N GLU A 9 -3.72 -11.24 -13.27
CA GLU A 9 -4.69 -11.77 -14.25
C GLU A 9 -6.13 -11.75 -13.70
N PHE A 10 -6.29 -12.05 -12.43
CA PHE A 10 -7.59 -11.89 -11.77
C PHE A 10 -8.08 -10.43 -11.83
N CYS A 11 -7.24 -9.45 -11.51
CA CYS A 11 -7.58 -8.04 -11.58
C CYS A 11 -7.93 -7.58 -13.00
N ARG A 12 -7.31 -8.18 -14.03
CA ARG A 12 -7.63 -7.88 -15.44
C ARG A 12 -9.03 -8.32 -15.85
N THR A 13 -9.49 -9.43 -15.32
CA THR A 13 -10.72 -10.11 -15.74
C THR A 13 -11.90 -9.88 -14.79
N ALA A 14 -11.66 -9.57 -13.52
CA ALA A 14 -12.72 -9.34 -12.54
C ALA A 14 -13.51 -8.07 -12.83
N PRO A 15 -14.84 -8.09 -12.65
CA PRO A 15 -15.65 -6.87 -12.69
C PRO A 15 -15.20 -5.87 -11.61
N ARG A 16 -15.08 -4.60 -11.98
CA ARG A 16 -14.65 -3.52 -11.08
C ARG A 16 -15.72 -2.43 -11.00
N MET A 17 -15.92 -1.90 -9.80
CA MET A 17 -16.88 -0.81 -9.57
C MET A 17 -16.19 0.54 -9.34
N ASN A 18 -14.98 0.53 -8.77
CA ASN A 18 -14.27 1.73 -8.34
C ASN A 18 -12.79 1.68 -8.75
N GLY A 19 -12.15 2.85 -8.72
CA GLY A 19 -10.70 2.97 -8.78
C GLY A 19 -10.04 2.39 -7.53
N LEU A 20 -8.95 1.63 -7.71
CA LEU A 20 -8.20 1.00 -6.63
C LEU A 20 -6.74 0.80 -7.04
N ASN A 21 -5.83 1.03 -6.09
CA ASN A 21 -4.44 0.63 -6.20
C ASN A 21 -4.21 -0.64 -5.38
N VAL A 22 -3.66 -1.66 -6.00
CA VAL A 22 -3.33 -2.94 -5.37
C VAL A 22 -1.84 -3.23 -5.56
N ILE A 23 -1.20 -3.74 -4.51
CA ILE A 23 0.12 -4.35 -4.62
C ILE A 23 -0.05 -5.84 -4.44
N ALA A 24 0.43 -6.62 -5.41
CA ALA A 24 0.48 -8.07 -5.35
C ALA A 24 1.94 -8.53 -5.33
N ALA A 25 2.30 -9.32 -4.34
CA ALA A 25 3.65 -9.84 -4.19
C ALA A 25 3.65 -11.31 -3.80
N ASP A 26 4.66 -12.02 -4.27
CA ASP A 26 5.05 -13.34 -3.81
C ASP A 26 6.59 -13.38 -3.63
N PRO A 27 7.22 -14.48 -3.20
CA PRO A 27 8.68 -14.52 -2.97
C PRO A 27 9.54 -14.24 -4.20
N THR A 28 8.97 -14.22 -5.41
CA THR A 28 9.72 -14.12 -6.67
C THR A 28 9.45 -12.83 -7.44
N GLU A 29 8.28 -12.23 -7.26
CA GLU A 29 7.88 -11.07 -8.04
C GLU A 29 6.86 -10.19 -7.30
N ALA A 30 6.83 -8.90 -7.65
CA ALA A 30 5.88 -7.94 -7.14
C ALA A 30 5.35 -7.03 -8.25
N TYR A 31 4.09 -6.64 -8.11
CA TYR A 31 3.38 -5.79 -9.05
C TYR A 31 2.60 -4.69 -8.33
N VAL A 32 2.54 -3.51 -8.93
CA VAL A 32 1.49 -2.52 -8.69
C VAL A 32 0.44 -2.65 -9.76
N ILE A 33 -0.81 -2.59 -9.35
CA ILE A 33 -1.97 -2.66 -10.22
C ILE A 33 -2.83 -1.43 -9.93
N GLU A 34 -2.84 -0.47 -10.85
CA GLU A 34 -3.72 0.69 -10.78
C GLU A 34 -4.94 0.40 -11.64
N MET A 35 -6.13 0.55 -11.07
CA MET A 35 -7.38 0.18 -11.73
C MET A 35 -8.42 1.29 -11.62
N THR A 36 -9.20 1.42 -12.68
CA THR A 36 -10.50 2.11 -12.69
C THR A 36 -11.61 1.08 -12.94
N SER A 37 -12.86 1.52 -13.11
CA SER A 37 -13.94 0.64 -13.59
C SER A 37 -13.60 -0.03 -14.92
N ASP A 38 -12.95 0.69 -15.83
CA ASP A 38 -12.80 0.31 -17.23
C ASP A 38 -11.36 0.01 -17.63
N GLU A 39 -10.39 0.68 -17.01
CA GLU A 39 -8.99 0.59 -17.39
C GLU A 39 -8.12 0.01 -16.28
N ILE A 40 -6.98 -0.55 -16.67
CA ILE A 40 -6.00 -1.14 -15.77
C ILE A 40 -4.57 -0.87 -16.28
N TYR A 41 -3.71 -0.46 -15.38
CA TYR A 41 -2.27 -0.37 -15.58
C TYR A 41 -1.57 -1.30 -14.62
N VAL A 42 -0.53 -1.98 -15.08
CA VAL A 42 0.26 -2.93 -14.28
C VAL A 42 1.74 -2.59 -14.43
N GLU A 43 2.37 -2.33 -13.31
CA GLU A 43 3.81 -2.13 -13.19
C GLU A 43 4.42 -3.33 -12.46
N LYS A 44 5.41 -3.97 -13.07
CA LYS A 44 6.21 -5.01 -12.42
C LYS A 44 7.44 -4.36 -11.79
N ASP A 45 7.85 -4.84 -10.61
CA ASP A 45 9.17 -4.49 -10.09
C ASP A 45 10.26 -5.07 -10.99
N GLU A 46 11.06 -4.22 -11.60
CA GLU A 46 12.18 -4.58 -12.49
C GLU A 46 13.53 -4.61 -11.73
N GLY A 47 13.50 -4.90 -10.43
CA GLY A 47 14.70 -5.06 -9.61
C GLY A 47 15.04 -3.86 -8.73
N ARG A 48 14.15 -2.85 -8.65
CA ARG A 48 14.28 -1.79 -7.65
C ARG A 48 14.02 -2.33 -6.24
N GLY A 49 13.18 -3.37 -6.10
CA GLY A 49 12.86 -4.02 -4.83
C GLY A 49 11.94 -3.19 -3.92
N VAL A 50 11.32 -2.14 -4.44
CA VAL A 50 10.37 -1.29 -3.70
C VAL A 50 9.27 -0.80 -4.63
N LEU A 51 8.04 -1.08 -4.26
CA LEU A 51 6.82 -0.55 -4.88
C LEU A 51 5.93 0.07 -3.81
N PHE A 52 5.35 1.23 -4.08
CA PHE A 52 4.39 1.87 -3.17
C PHE A 52 3.35 2.69 -3.94
N ARG A 53 2.19 2.80 -3.34
CA ARG A 53 1.07 3.62 -3.84
C ARG A 53 0.31 4.23 -2.66
N THR A 54 -0.41 5.29 -2.98
CA THR A 54 -1.47 5.85 -2.13
C THR A 54 -2.81 5.77 -2.86
N ASN A 55 -3.68 6.77 -2.81
CA ASN A 55 -5.01 6.65 -3.38
C ASN A 55 -5.16 7.26 -4.80
N HIS A 56 -4.17 8.01 -5.29
CA HIS A 56 -4.15 8.49 -6.66
C HIS A 56 -3.40 7.51 -7.57
N VAL A 57 -3.66 7.57 -8.85
CA VAL A 57 -2.88 6.85 -9.86
C VAL A 57 -1.61 7.61 -10.18
N VAL A 58 -0.52 6.88 -10.39
CA VAL A 58 0.82 7.43 -10.66
C VAL A 58 1.20 7.23 -12.13
N SER A 59 0.63 6.22 -12.78
CA SER A 59 0.88 5.96 -14.19
C SER A 59 0.36 7.08 -15.10
N ASP A 60 1.13 7.46 -16.09
CA ASP A 60 0.71 8.45 -17.11
C ASP A 60 -0.57 7.99 -17.82
N GLN A 61 -0.69 6.68 -18.06
CA GLN A 61 -1.84 6.09 -18.75
C GLN A 61 -3.16 6.43 -18.07
N LEU A 62 -3.20 6.40 -16.74
CA LEU A 62 -4.43 6.60 -15.97
C LEU A 62 -4.50 7.97 -15.27
N SER A 63 -3.48 8.83 -15.45
CA SER A 63 -3.36 10.12 -14.75
C SER A 63 -4.57 11.03 -14.94
N HIS A 64 -5.25 10.93 -16.08
CA HIS A 64 -6.45 11.71 -16.40
C HIS A 64 -7.67 11.38 -15.51
N PHE A 65 -7.64 10.28 -14.76
CA PHE A 65 -8.65 9.94 -13.76
C PHE A 65 -8.41 10.60 -12.39
N ASN A 66 -7.24 11.17 -12.16
CA ASN A 66 -6.98 11.86 -10.89
C ASN A 66 -7.81 13.14 -10.81
N PRO A 67 -8.47 13.40 -9.68
CA PRO A 67 -9.02 14.72 -9.41
C PRO A 67 -7.89 15.76 -9.27
N PRO A 68 -8.17 17.05 -9.43
CA PRO A 68 -7.23 18.11 -9.10
C PRO A 68 -6.62 17.92 -7.71
N GLU A 69 -5.31 18.14 -7.58
CA GLU A 69 -4.57 17.86 -6.34
C GLU A 69 -5.13 18.62 -5.13
N GLU A 70 -5.58 19.86 -5.33
CA GLU A 70 -6.20 20.69 -4.29
C GLU A 70 -7.46 20.07 -3.69
N ASN A 71 -8.15 19.20 -4.42
CA ASN A 71 -9.33 18.49 -3.93
C ASN A 71 -8.97 17.23 -3.14
N TYR A 72 -7.74 16.71 -3.29
CA TYR A 72 -7.32 15.47 -2.66
C TYR A 72 -5.84 15.50 -2.19
N PRO A 73 -5.41 16.53 -1.45
CA PRO A 73 -4.00 16.74 -1.14
C PRO A 73 -3.38 15.66 -0.27
N SER A 74 -4.18 14.95 0.54
CA SER A 74 -3.69 13.92 1.45
C SER A 74 -2.98 12.77 0.75
N THR A 75 -3.43 12.39 -0.44
CA THR A 75 -2.83 11.25 -1.15
C THR A 75 -1.45 11.59 -1.68
N HIS A 76 -1.25 12.81 -2.21
CA HIS A 76 0.03 13.29 -2.71
C HIS A 76 1.04 13.47 -1.57
N LYS A 77 0.66 14.16 -0.49
CA LYS A 77 1.54 14.36 0.68
C LYS A 77 2.00 13.06 1.32
N ARG A 78 1.14 12.04 1.38
CA ARG A 78 1.52 10.71 1.86
C ARG A 78 2.44 10.00 0.89
N TYR A 79 2.20 10.12 -0.41
CA TYR A 79 3.05 9.53 -1.45
C TYR A 79 4.48 10.10 -1.37
N ASP A 80 4.61 11.42 -1.34
CA ASP A 80 5.90 12.11 -1.25
C ASP A 80 6.64 11.74 0.04
N ARG A 81 5.90 11.64 1.16
CA ARG A 81 6.48 11.25 2.43
C ARG A 81 6.98 9.80 2.43
N ILE A 82 6.21 8.87 1.84
CA ILE A 82 6.66 7.48 1.66
C ILE A 82 7.93 7.45 0.79
N ALA A 83 7.92 8.17 -0.34
CA ALA A 83 9.07 8.25 -1.25
C ALA A 83 10.33 8.72 -0.52
N GLN A 84 10.23 9.80 0.25
CA GLN A 84 11.33 10.32 1.07
C GLN A 84 11.86 9.28 2.04
N MET A 85 10.99 8.65 2.85
CA MET A 85 11.39 7.68 3.87
C MET A 85 11.99 6.40 3.26
N VAL A 86 11.49 5.98 2.11
CA VAL A 86 12.05 4.86 1.34
C VAL A 86 13.44 5.20 0.83
N GLU A 87 13.63 6.40 0.26
CA GLU A 87 14.92 6.81 -0.29
C GLU A 87 15.99 6.94 0.80
N GLU A 88 15.66 7.48 1.97
CA GLU A 88 16.56 7.57 3.14
C GLU A 88 17.11 6.20 3.58
N ARG A 89 16.42 5.11 3.28
CA ARG A 89 16.77 3.75 3.71
C ARG A 89 16.90 2.77 2.55
N TYR A 90 16.93 3.27 1.33
CA TYR A 90 17.01 2.44 0.14
C TYR A 90 18.15 1.43 0.21
N GLY A 91 17.89 0.18 -0.18
CA GLY A 91 18.83 -0.94 -0.10
C GLY A 91 19.06 -1.51 1.31
N SER A 92 18.47 -0.88 2.35
CA SER A 92 18.59 -1.36 3.75
C SER A 92 17.25 -1.41 4.51
N LEU A 93 16.14 -1.27 3.79
CA LEU A 93 14.79 -1.33 4.36
C LEU A 93 14.55 -2.67 5.06
N ARG A 94 13.98 -2.60 6.27
CA ARG A 94 13.62 -3.75 7.09
C ARG A 94 12.20 -3.60 7.60
N PHE A 95 11.64 -4.63 8.20
CA PHE A 95 10.32 -4.62 8.81
C PHE A 95 10.08 -3.41 9.73
N GLN A 96 11.08 -3.06 10.57
CA GLN A 96 10.96 -1.90 11.47
C GLN A 96 10.85 -0.56 10.71
N ASP A 97 11.44 -0.46 9.54
CA ASP A 97 11.34 0.75 8.71
C ASP A 97 9.94 0.85 8.08
N LEU A 98 9.36 -0.27 7.64
CA LEU A 98 7.96 -0.30 7.17
C LEU A 98 6.99 0.09 8.30
N TYR A 99 7.19 -0.45 9.50
CA TYR A 99 6.39 -0.07 10.67
C TYR A 99 6.51 1.43 10.97
N ARG A 100 7.73 1.98 10.90
CA ARG A 100 7.98 3.43 11.08
C ARG A 100 7.27 4.26 10.02
N ILE A 101 7.32 3.85 8.75
CA ILE A 101 6.59 4.52 7.66
C ILE A 101 5.10 4.52 7.95
N MET A 102 4.51 3.36 8.29
CA MET A 102 3.09 3.25 8.56
C MET A 102 2.64 4.04 9.80
N SER A 103 3.55 4.35 10.71
CA SER A 103 3.30 5.12 11.95
C SER A 103 3.68 6.60 11.85
N ASP A 104 4.07 7.10 10.65
CA ASP A 104 4.54 8.48 10.47
C ASP A 104 3.39 9.50 10.53
N HIS A 105 3.60 10.57 11.30
CA HIS A 105 2.63 11.67 11.50
C HIS A 105 3.04 12.97 10.81
N THR A 106 4.13 12.96 10.03
CA THR A 106 4.56 14.14 9.28
C THR A 106 3.48 14.60 8.31
N ASN A 107 3.23 15.90 8.22
CA ASN A 107 2.19 16.54 7.43
C ASN A 107 0.76 16.40 7.98
N GLU A 108 0.57 16.23 9.29
CA GLU A 108 -0.80 16.26 9.87
C GLU A 108 -1.62 17.45 9.35
N PRO A 109 -2.91 17.26 9.10
CA PRO A 109 -3.74 16.06 9.20
C PRO A 109 -3.63 15.11 7.98
N ASN A 110 -2.71 15.38 7.04
CA ASN A 110 -2.53 14.64 5.78
C ASN A 110 -1.37 13.61 5.86
N CYS A 111 -1.06 13.12 7.05
CA CYS A 111 0.01 12.16 7.33
C CYS A 111 -0.36 10.71 6.96
N ILE A 112 0.59 9.79 7.06
CA ILE A 112 0.39 8.36 6.78
C ILE A 112 -0.46 7.74 7.89
N CYS A 113 -0.05 7.89 9.15
CA CYS A 113 -0.82 7.46 10.32
C CYS A 113 -1.75 8.59 10.76
N ARG A 114 -2.99 8.58 10.27
CA ARG A 114 -3.95 9.67 10.49
C ARG A 114 -4.71 9.49 11.79
N HIS A 115 -4.85 10.59 12.53
CA HIS A 115 -5.75 10.74 13.65
C HIS A 115 -6.84 11.76 13.33
N PRO A 116 -8.03 11.70 13.96
CA PRO A 116 -9.05 12.72 13.74
C PRO A 116 -8.56 14.11 14.16
N HIS A 117 -8.81 15.09 13.30
CA HIS A 117 -8.58 16.52 13.57
C HIS A 117 -9.86 17.30 13.35
N GLU A 118 -9.92 18.51 13.89
CA GLU A 118 -11.04 19.43 13.65
C GLU A 118 -11.21 19.67 12.14
N GLY A 119 -12.43 19.46 11.65
CA GLY A 119 -12.75 19.56 10.22
C GLY A 119 -12.23 18.41 9.33
N VAL A 120 -11.42 17.49 9.87
CA VAL A 120 -10.87 16.35 9.12
C VAL A 120 -11.04 15.06 9.96
N PRO A 121 -12.20 14.40 9.91
CA PRO A 121 -12.51 13.25 10.76
C PRO A 121 -11.81 11.94 10.32
N ALA A 122 -10.99 11.99 9.26
CA ALA A 122 -10.34 10.79 8.74
C ALA A 122 -9.31 10.23 9.73
N THR A 123 -9.33 8.91 9.91
CA THR A 123 -8.40 8.16 10.77
C THR A 123 -7.89 6.91 10.09
N THR A 124 -6.70 6.45 10.48
CA THR A 124 -6.20 5.12 10.09
C THR A 124 -6.92 4.08 10.95
N VAL A 125 -7.76 3.28 10.32
CA VAL A 125 -8.60 2.28 11.00
C VAL A 125 -7.93 0.93 11.16
N SER A 126 -6.95 0.63 10.30
CA SER A 126 -6.18 -0.61 10.36
C SER A 126 -4.87 -0.48 9.60
N THR A 127 -3.91 -1.30 9.97
CA THR A 127 -2.64 -1.47 9.25
C THR A 127 -2.28 -2.94 9.27
N THR A 128 -1.82 -3.45 8.14
CA THR A 128 -1.34 -4.83 8.00
C THR A 128 0.03 -4.81 7.35
N LEU A 129 0.99 -5.48 7.96
CA LEU A 129 2.31 -5.76 7.43
C LEU A 129 2.46 -7.27 7.25
N CYS A 130 2.87 -7.70 6.07
CA CYS A 130 3.08 -9.10 5.74
C CYS A 130 4.56 -9.37 5.49
N VAL A 131 5.10 -10.41 6.11
CA VAL A 131 6.40 -10.98 5.79
C VAL A 131 6.13 -12.24 4.96
N VAL A 132 6.23 -12.10 3.64
CA VAL A 132 5.76 -13.13 2.69
C VAL A 132 6.54 -14.42 2.84
N GLU A 133 7.87 -14.34 3.01
CA GLU A 133 8.77 -15.49 3.15
C GLU A 133 8.45 -16.30 4.42
N ASP A 134 8.21 -15.61 5.53
CA ASP A 134 7.97 -16.23 6.84
C ASP A 134 6.49 -16.57 7.06
N ARG A 135 5.60 -16.17 6.13
CA ARG A 135 4.14 -16.30 6.26
C ARG A 135 3.60 -15.65 7.53
N GLU A 136 4.19 -14.56 7.92
CA GLU A 136 3.78 -13.77 9.08
C GLU A 136 2.92 -12.58 8.67
N VAL A 137 1.93 -12.27 9.50
CA VAL A 137 1.08 -11.10 9.36
C VAL A 137 1.05 -10.33 10.68
N TRP A 138 1.33 -9.06 10.59
CA TRP A 138 1.25 -8.11 11.69
C TRP A 138 0.11 -7.14 11.39
N THR A 139 -0.90 -7.08 12.24
CA THR A 139 -2.09 -6.27 11.97
C THR A 139 -2.59 -5.57 13.21
N THR A 140 -3.25 -4.43 13.02
CA THR A 140 -4.00 -3.72 14.07
C THR A 140 -5.32 -3.22 13.47
N LEU A 141 -6.34 -3.10 14.32
CA LEU A 141 -7.63 -2.49 14.00
C LEU A 141 -7.71 -1.04 14.54
N GLN A 142 -6.56 -0.38 14.65
CA GLN A 142 -6.42 1.00 15.09
C GLN A 142 -5.15 1.62 14.49
N ASN A 143 -4.82 2.84 14.87
CA ASN A 143 -3.59 3.51 14.46
C ASN A 143 -2.35 2.65 14.78
N PRO A 144 -1.45 2.43 13.82
CA PRO A 144 -0.26 1.59 14.02
C PRO A 144 0.70 2.16 15.08
N CYS A 145 0.74 3.47 15.28
CA CYS A 145 1.56 4.11 16.31
C CYS A 145 1.22 3.67 17.76
N LEU A 146 0.06 3.05 17.97
CA LEU A 146 -0.36 2.59 19.30
C LEU A 146 0.11 1.16 19.57
N ALA A 147 -0.07 0.25 18.65
CA ALA A 147 0.36 -1.15 18.72
C ALA A 147 0.13 -1.87 17.40
N LEU A 148 0.96 -2.85 17.10
CA LEU A 148 0.80 -3.73 15.95
C LEU A 148 0.90 -5.20 16.42
N PRO A 149 -0.24 -5.83 16.77
CA PRO A 149 -0.26 -7.21 17.20
C PRO A 149 0.22 -8.16 16.10
N HIS A 150 1.02 -9.16 16.47
CA HIS A 150 1.49 -10.21 15.59
C HIS A 150 0.49 -11.36 15.53
N VAL A 151 0.18 -11.80 14.31
CA VAL A 151 -0.62 -13.00 14.05
C VAL A 151 0.16 -13.89 13.10
N GLN A 152 0.59 -15.05 13.56
CA GLN A 152 1.23 -16.03 12.69
C GLN A 152 0.14 -16.82 11.94
N ILE A 153 0.24 -16.86 10.61
CA ILE A 153 -0.62 -17.69 9.79
C ILE A 153 -0.03 -19.10 9.81
N GLY A 154 -0.72 -20.04 10.46
CA GLY A 154 -0.28 -21.44 10.52
C GLY A 154 -0.09 -22.06 9.13
N GLU A 155 0.79 -23.05 9.05
CA GLU A 155 0.92 -23.85 7.84
C GLU A 155 -0.43 -24.50 7.49
N PRO A 156 -0.82 -24.56 6.19
CA PRO A 156 -1.95 -25.36 5.80
C PRO A 156 -1.65 -26.80 6.25
N SER A 157 -2.54 -27.38 7.07
CA SER A 157 -2.45 -28.77 7.45
C SER A 157 -2.27 -29.60 6.19
N ALA A 158 -1.18 -30.37 6.11
CA ALA A 158 -0.96 -31.32 5.04
C ALA A 158 -2.16 -32.30 5.02
N GLN A 159 -2.99 -32.19 4.00
CA GLN A 159 -4.01 -33.18 3.65
C GLN A 159 -3.45 -34.11 2.60
#